data_da0726c9999f35d89d65821cf39a02ad
#
_entry.id   da0726c9999f35d89d65821cf39a02ad
#
_cell.length_a   1.000
_cell.length_b   1.000
_cell.length_c   1.000
_cell.angle_alpha   90.00
_cell.angle_beta   90.00
_cell.angle_gamma   90.00
#
_symmetry.space_group_name_H-M   'P 1'
#
loop_
_entity.id
_entity.type
_entity.pdbx_description
1 polymer ?
#
loop_
_entity_poly.entity_id
_entity_poly.type
_entity_poly.pdbx_seq_one_letter_code
_entity_poly.pdbx_strand_id
1 'polypeptide(L)'
;DTASSHNRLFLVEVMGRDTGYIAASTGLATGALSIILPEKNNTYEELFADLRSAQANKKTSNIIMVAEGNHLGDIFEIASAVRSEFPSIDVKVTTLGHTQRGGSPSTNDRILASVLGHYAIKGLIEGQEKVMSGMINQKVVFTPLEDAITKTTELDDEMLTIAKILAT
;
A
#
# COMPACT_ATOMS: atom_id res chain seq x y z
N ASP A 1 -10.28 -10.76 -12.17
CA ASP A 1 -10.90 -11.82 -13.00
C ASP A 1 -10.44 -13.23 -12.62
N THR A 2 -9.12 -13.49 -12.58
CA THR A 2 -8.61 -14.85 -12.29
C THR A 2 -8.86 -15.30 -10.85
N ALA A 3 -8.89 -14.40 -9.88
CA ALA A 3 -9.18 -14.72 -8.48
C ALA A 3 -10.65 -15.12 -8.28
N SER A 4 -11.57 -14.47 -8.98
CA SER A 4 -13.00 -14.71 -8.84
C SER A 4 -13.50 -15.97 -9.55
N SER A 5 -12.78 -16.48 -10.55
CA SER A 5 -13.22 -17.59 -11.38
C SER A 5 -12.84 -18.98 -10.84
N HIS A 6 -11.92 -19.04 -9.88
CA HIS A 6 -11.42 -20.30 -9.29
C HIS A 6 -11.13 -20.03 -7.81
N ASN A 7 -11.23 -21.00 -6.94
CA ASN A 7 -10.93 -20.87 -5.50
C ASN A 7 -9.45 -20.53 -5.25
N ARG A 8 -9.00 -19.38 -5.78
CA ARG A 8 -7.62 -18.88 -5.74
C ARG A 8 -7.51 -17.67 -4.84
N LEU A 9 -6.44 -17.64 -4.09
CA LEU A 9 -6.03 -16.50 -3.28
C LEU A 9 -4.72 -15.93 -3.84
N PHE A 10 -4.69 -14.65 -4.09
CA PHE A 10 -3.49 -13.95 -4.52
C PHE A 10 -2.91 -13.14 -3.37
N LEU A 11 -1.68 -13.47 -2.96
CA LEU A 11 -0.86 -12.61 -2.14
C LEU A 11 -0.02 -11.74 -3.08
N VAL A 12 -0.20 -10.43 -2.97
CA VAL A 12 0.50 -9.47 -3.83
C VAL A 12 1.37 -8.57 -2.97
N GLU A 13 2.68 -8.75 -3.09
CA GLU A 13 3.64 -7.90 -2.40
C GLU A 13 3.92 -6.65 -3.21
N VAL A 14 3.84 -5.51 -2.53
CA VAL A 14 4.13 -4.19 -3.08
C VAL A 14 5.26 -3.52 -2.33
N MET A 15 5.97 -2.64 -3.02
CA MET A 15 7.02 -1.82 -2.44
C MET A 15 6.43 -0.83 -1.41
N GLY A 16 7.28 -0.28 -0.59
CA GLY A 16 6.93 0.73 0.40
C GLY A 16 8.04 0.93 1.42
N ARG A 17 9.04 0.04 1.45
CA ARG A 17 10.12 0.00 2.43
C ARG A 17 9.53 -0.10 3.84
N ASP A 18 9.55 0.99 4.60
CA ASP A 18 9.07 1.05 5.99
C ASP A 18 7.65 1.65 6.09
N THR A 19 6.96 1.83 4.95
CA THR A 19 5.61 2.41 4.91
C THR A 19 4.65 1.55 4.10
N GLY A 20 3.44 1.39 4.62
CA GLY A 20 2.37 0.62 3.98
C GLY A 20 1.47 1.45 3.05
N TYR A 21 1.82 2.69 2.70
CA TYR A 21 0.94 3.60 1.94
C TYR A 21 0.49 3.01 0.59
N ILE A 22 1.42 2.40 -0.16
CA ILE A 22 1.10 1.78 -1.46
C ILE A 22 0.15 0.59 -1.24
N ALA A 23 0.46 -0.28 -0.27
CA ALA A 23 -0.38 -1.43 0.05
C ALA A 23 -1.78 -1.02 0.50
N ALA A 24 -1.89 0.00 1.37
CA ALA A 24 -3.16 0.51 1.86
C ALA A 24 -4.00 1.12 0.72
N SER A 25 -3.41 2.03 -0.07
CA SER A 25 -4.10 2.70 -1.17
C SER A 25 -4.54 1.73 -2.27
N THR A 26 -3.65 0.82 -2.68
CA THR A 26 -3.98 -0.16 -3.72
C THR A 26 -4.90 -1.25 -3.21
N GLY A 27 -4.76 -1.65 -1.94
CA GLY A 27 -5.65 -2.61 -1.28
C GLY A 27 -7.10 -2.09 -1.23
N LEU A 28 -7.30 -0.84 -0.82
CA LEU A 28 -8.61 -0.19 -0.86
C LEU A 28 -9.14 -0.12 -2.29
N ALA A 29 -8.35 0.37 -3.24
CA ALA A 29 -8.77 0.57 -4.62
C ALA A 29 -9.12 -0.73 -5.35
N THR A 30 -8.53 -1.85 -4.98
CA THR A 30 -8.77 -3.18 -5.58
C THR A 30 -9.77 -4.03 -4.79
N GLY A 31 -10.26 -3.54 -3.66
CA GLY A 31 -11.13 -4.30 -2.76
C GLY A 31 -10.41 -5.52 -2.18
N ALA A 32 -9.15 -5.36 -1.76
CA ALA A 32 -8.39 -6.44 -1.15
C ALA A 32 -9.10 -6.97 0.10
N LEU A 33 -9.02 -8.28 0.30
CA LEU A 33 -9.62 -8.97 1.44
C LEU A 33 -8.93 -8.59 2.75
N SER A 34 -7.62 -8.48 2.72
CA SER A 34 -6.79 -8.08 3.86
C SER A 34 -5.58 -7.29 3.36
N ILE A 35 -5.05 -6.42 4.21
CA ILE A 35 -3.90 -5.57 3.91
C ILE A 35 -2.92 -5.70 5.07
N ILE A 36 -1.73 -6.22 4.79
CA ILE A 36 -0.66 -6.44 5.77
C ILE A 36 0.34 -5.29 5.66
N LEU A 37 0.52 -4.55 6.75
CA LEU A 37 1.24 -3.28 6.80
C LEU A 37 2.35 -3.29 7.85
N PRO A 38 3.48 -2.60 7.62
CA PRO A 38 4.53 -2.47 8.63
C PRO A 38 4.09 -1.66 9.88
N GLU A 39 3.16 -0.71 9.71
CA GLU A 39 2.67 0.13 10.82
C GLU A 39 1.66 -0.57 11.72
N LYS A 40 1.21 -1.76 11.38
CA LYS A 40 0.23 -2.53 12.15
C LYS A 40 0.85 -3.84 12.66
N ASN A 41 0.51 -4.22 13.87
CA ASN A 41 0.85 -5.53 14.42
C ASN A 41 -0.11 -6.59 13.86
N ASN A 42 0.03 -6.89 12.57
CA ASN A 42 -0.76 -7.94 11.95
C ASN A 42 -0.41 -9.30 12.55
N THR A 43 -1.42 -10.15 12.75
CA THR A 43 -1.24 -11.51 13.22
C THR A 43 -1.80 -12.53 12.24
N TYR A 44 -1.30 -13.77 12.29
CA TYR A 44 -1.86 -14.86 11.48
C TYR A 44 -3.30 -15.17 11.88
N GLU A 45 -3.67 -15.02 13.14
CA GLU A 45 -5.03 -15.22 13.64
C GLU A 45 -6.01 -14.26 12.99
N GLU A 46 -5.65 -12.97 12.88
CA GLU A 46 -6.46 -11.96 12.18
C GLU A 46 -6.59 -12.27 10.70
N LEU A 47 -5.47 -12.59 10.03
CA LEU A 47 -5.47 -12.98 8.62
C LEU A 47 -6.37 -14.21 8.37
N PHE A 48 -6.27 -15.22 9.21
CA PHE A 48 -7.09 -16.42 9.08
C PHE A 48 -8.58 -16.15 9.40
N ALA A 49 -8.87 -15.24 10.33
CA ALA A 49 -10.24 -14.81 10.60
C ALA A 49 -10.86 -14.09 9.39
N ASP A 50 -10.11 -13.19 8.74
CA ASP A 50 -10.53 -12.51 7.50
C ASP A 50 -10.83 -13.54 6.40
N LEU A 51 -9.96 -14.52 6.20
CA LEU A 51 -10.14 -15.58 5.21
C LEU A 51 -11.37 -16.45 5.50
N ARG A 52 -11.59 -16.85 6.78
CA ARG A 52 -12.79 -17.61 7.17
C ARG A 52 -14.07 -16.81 6.94
N SER A 53 -14.06 -15.51 7.27
CA SER A 53 -15.18 -14.60 7.03
C SER A 53 -15.50 -14.47 5.55
N ALA A 54 -14.49 -14.31 4.71
CA ALA A 54 -14.65 -14.23 3.26
C ALA A 54 -15.24 -15.51 2.65
N GLN A 55 -14.78 -16.68 3.12
CA GLN A 55 -15.35 -17.97 2.69
C GLN A 55 -16.82 -18.10 3.10
N ALA A 56 -17.16 -17.73 4.35
CA ALA A 56 -18.53 -17.79 4.83
C ALA A 56 -19.47 -16.87 4.03
N ASN A 57 -18.98 -15.69 3.64
CA ASN A 57 -19.73 -14.69 2.87
C ASN A 57 -19.67 -14.90 1.35
N LYS A 58 -19.05 -15.98 0.87
CA LYS A 58 -18.85 -16.28 -0.57
C LYS A 58 -18.26 -15.12 -1.37
N LYS A 59 -17.31 -14.43 -0.78
CA LYS A 59 -16.64 -13.31 -1.44
C LYS A 59 -15.89 -13.77 -2.70
N THR A 60 -15.93 -12.91 -3.71
CA THR A 60 -15.28 -13.16 -5.00
C THR A 60 -13.88 -12.50 -5.07
N SER A 61 -13.58 -11.51 -4.22
CA SER A 61 -12.26 -10.88 -4.17
C SER A 61 -11.35 -11.67 -3.21
N ASN A 62 -10.37 -12.35 -3.75
CA ASN A 62 -9.41 -13.15 -3.00
C ASN A 62 -8.00 -12.58 -3.21
N ILE A 63 -7.81 -11.31 -2.85
CA ILE A 63 -6.51 -10.62 -2.93
C ILE A 63 -6.13 -10.18 -1.52
N ILE A 64 -4.91 -10.50 -1.12
CA ILE A 64 -4.26 -9.95 0.07
C ILE A 64 -3.11 -9.08 -0.41
N MET A 65 -3.12 -7.81 0.00
CA MET A 65 -2.00 -6.89 -0.25
C MET A 65 -1.00 -7.00 0.89
N VAL A 66 0.26 -7.17 0.55
CA VAL A 66 1.36 -7.31 1.50
C VAL A 66 2.36 -6.19 1.24
N ALA A 67 2.57 -5.31 2.20
CA ALA A 67 3.66 -4.34 2.13
C ALA A 67 5.00 -5.02 2.40
N GLU A 68 6.04 -4.72 1.61
CA GLU A 68 7.40 -5.08 2.00
C GLU A 68 7.72 -4.45 3.36
N GLY A 69 8.56 -5.09 4.18
CA GLY A 69 8.88 -4.58 5.51
C GLY A 69 7.81 -4.83 6.59
N ASN A 70 6.73 -5.55 6.28
CA ASN A 70 5.77 -5.99 7.29
C ASN A 70 6.42 -6.91 8.34
N HIS A 71 5.79 -7.05 9.52
CA HIS A 71 6.33 -7.81 10.64
C HIS A 71 5.80 -9.26 10.72
N LEU A 72 4.88 -9.65 9.83
CA LEU A 72 4.29 -10.98 9.86
C LEU A 72 5.22 -12.06 9.28
N GLY A 73 6.13 -11.67 8.40
CA GLY A 73 7.09 -12.54 7.71
C GLY A 73 7.22 -12.18 6.23
N ASP A 74 8.07 -12.92 5.52
CA ASP A 74 8.12 -12.74 4.07
C ASP A 74 6.87 -13.32 3.39
N ILE A 75 6.60 -12.89 2.17
CA ILE A 75 5.38 -13.28 1.46
C ILE A 75 5.27 -14.79 1.23
N PHE A 76 6.39 -15.51 1.14
CA PHE A 76 6.37 -16.98 0.96
C PHE A 76 6.09 -17.70 2.28
N GLU A 77 6.56 -17.15 3.41
CA GLU A 77 6.20 -17.63 4.76
C GLU A 77 4.71 -17.45 5.01
N ILE A 78 4.17 -16.27 4.70
CA ILE A 78 2.73 -15.98 4.78
C ILE A 78 1.93 -16.96 3.91
N ALA A 79 2.38 -17.16 2.66
CA ALA A 79 1.74 -18.11 1.75
C ALA A 79 1.78 -19.55 2.26
N SER A 80 2.89 -19.95 2.88
CA SER A 80 3.03 -21.28 3.47
C SER A 80 2.07 -21.49 4.64
N ALA A 81 1.96 -20.51 5.52
CA ALA A 81 1.03 -20.54 6.65
C ALA A 81 -0.43 -20.63 6.17
N VAL A 82 -0.79 -19.84 5.17
CA VAL A 82 -2.14 -19.88 4.56
C VAL A 82 -2.43 -21.23 3.91
N ARG A 83 -1.48 -21.81 3.15
CA ARG A 83 -1.66 -23.15 2.55
C ARG A 83 -1.84 -24.25 3.59
N SER A 84 -1.13 -24.13 4.71
CA SER A 84 -1.24 -25.10 5.81
C SER A 84 -2.61 -25.04 6.48
N GLU A 85 -3.13 -23.84 6.74
CA GLU A 85 -4.42 -23.65 7.41
C GLU A 85 -5.61 -23.87 6.46
N PHE A 86 -5.45 -23.57 5.17
CA PHE A 86 -6.50 -23.67 4.16
C PHE A 86 -6.07 -24.53 2.95
N PRO A 87 -5.94 -25.85 3.09
CA PRO A 87 -5.42 -26.72 2.02
C PRO A 87 -6.27 -26.72 0.73
N SER A 88 -7.53 -26.30 0.82
CA SER A 88 -8.45 -26.22 -0.33
C SER A 88 -8.29 -24.96 -1.18
N ILE A 89 -7.49 -23.97 -0.72
CA ILE A 89 -7.26 -22.72 -1.42
C ILE A 89 -5.99 -22.83 -2.28
N ASP A 90 -6.10 -22.51 -3.57
CA ASP A 90 -4.94 -22.40 -4.47
C ASP A 90 -4.27 -21.02 -4.26
N VAL A 91 -3.23 -20.97 -3.42
CA VAL A 91 -2.52 -19.75 -3.07
C VAL A 91 -1.45 -19.42 -4.11
N LYS A 92 -1.58 -18.25 -4.73
CA LYS A 92 -0.62 -17.68 -5.67
C LYS A 92 0.11 -16.49 -5.04
N VAL A 93 1.41 -16.41 -5.27
CA VAL A 93 2.25 -15.31 -4.79
C VAL A 93 2.72 -14.48 -5.97
N THR A 94 2.65 -13.18 -5.84
CA THR A 94 3.18 -12.23 -6.82
C THR A 94 3.93 -11.13 -6.10
N THR A 95 5.23 -11.03 -6.35
CA THR A 95 6.05 -9.90 -5.91
C THR A 95 6.21 -8.95 -7.09
N LEU A 96 5.61 -7.76 -7.02
CA LEU A 96 5.65 -6.80 -8.14
C LEU A 96 7.04 -6.19 -8.32
N GLY A 97 7.77 -5.96 -7.23
CA GLY A 97 9.16 -5.50 -7.29
C GLY A 97 9.36 -4.22 -8.11
N HIS A 98 10.44 -4.18 -8.86
CA HIS A 98 10.85 -2.99 -9.62
C HIS A 98 9.94 -2.59 -10.77
N THR A 99 8.99 -3.41 -11.20
CA THR A 99 7.97 -3.01 -12.18
C THR A 99 7.14 -1.81 -11.70
N GLN A 100 7.05 -1.61 -10.39
CA GLN A 100 6.38 -0.45 -9.79
C GLN A 100 7.17 0.87 -9.94
N ARG A 101 8.44 0.81 -10.34
CA ARG A 101 9.31 1.99 -10.50
C ARG A 101 9.45 2.46 -11.94
N GLY A 102 8.67 1.91 -12.83
CA GLY A 102 8.69 2.24 -14.26
C GLY A 102 7.39 2.88 -14.73
N GLY A 103 7.37 3.20 -16.01
CA GLY A 103 6.20 3.72 -16.70
C GLY A 103 6.27 5.20 -17.02
N SER A 104 5.38 5.63 -17.90
CA SER A 104 5.24 7.04 -18.28
C SER A 104 4.47 7.80 -17.20
N PRO A 105 4.90 9.03 -16.85
CA PRO A 105 4.19 9.86 -15.89
C PRO A 105 2.79 10.21 -16.42
N SER A 106 1.81 10.20 -15.52
CA SER A 106 0.45 10.66 -15.82
C SER A 106 0.41 12.18 -16.02
N THR A 107 -0.73 12.69 -16.48
CA THR A 107 -0.96 14.14 -16.56
C THR A 107 -0.77 14.82 -15.21
N ASN A 108 -1.29 14.20 -14.13
CA ASN A 108 -1.16 14.75 -12.77
C ASN A 108 0.30 14.78 -12.31
N ASP A 109 1.09 13.74 -12.59
CA ASP A 109 2.52 13.72 -12.26
C ASP A 109 3.26 14.86 -12.96
N ARG A 110 2.97 15.11 -14.25
CA ARG A 110 3.59 16.18 -15.05
C ARG A 110 3.24 17.55 -14.52
N ILE A 111 1.96 17.79 -14.20
CA ILE A 111 1.49 19.06 -13.63
C ILE A 111 2.15 19.28 -12.27
N LEU A 112 2.12 18.30 -11.39
CA LEU A 112 2.70 18.37 -10.06
C LEU A 112 4.21 18.68 -10.13
N ALA A 113 4.94 17.96 -10.96
CA ALA A 113 6.38 18.19 -11.15
C ALA A 113 6.68 19.59 -11.67
N SER A 114 5.89 20.10 -12.63
CA SER A 114 6.07 21.45 -13.19
C SER A 114 5.80 22.54 -12.14
N VAL A 115 4.73 22.38 -11.35
CA VAL A 115 4.38 23.31 -10.27
C VAL A 115 5.47 23.31 -9.19
N LEU A 116 5.86 22.14 -8.69
CA LEU A 116 6.89 22.03 -7.66
C LEU A 116 8.23 22.56 -8.13
N GLY A 117 8.64 22.28 -9.38
CA GLY A 117 9.86 22.80 -9.98
C GLY A 117 9.87 24.32 -10.08
N HIS A 118 8.76 24.92 -10.53
CA HIS A 118 8.61 26.38 -10.56
C HIS A 118 8.78 27.01 -9.19
N TYR A 119 8.08 26.49 -8.19
CA TYR A 119 8.16 27.01 -6.81
C TYR A 119 9.51 26.74 -6.15
N ALA A 120 10.18 25.64 -6.45
CA ALA A 120 11.54 25.39 -5.95
C ALA A 120 12.50 26.48 -6.41
N ILE A 121 12.47 26.88 -7.70
CA ILE A 121 13.30 27.96 -8.22
C ILE A 121 12.89 29.32 -7.63
N LYS A 122 11.58 29.58 -7.54
CA LYS A 122 11.09 30.82 -6.91
C LYS A 122 11.55 30.92 -5.46
N GLY A 123 11.40 29.84 -4.66
CA GLY A 123 11.87 29.80 -3.28
C GLY A 123 13.37 30.06 -3.16
N LEU A 124 14.18 29.46 -4.04
CA LEU A 124 15.62 29.70 -4.06
C LEU A 124 15.96 31.20 -4.31
N ILE A 125 15.26 31.83 -5.26
CA ILE A 125 15.42 33.27 -5.54
C ILE A 125 15.01 34.12 -4.33
N GLU A 126 13.99 33.69 -3.59
CA GLU A 126 13.49 34.36 -2.37
C GLU A 126 14.33 34.04 -1.12
N GLY A 127 15.44 33.30 -1.25
CA GLY A 127 16.36 32.98 -0.16
C GLY A 127 15.96 31.79 0.69
N GLN A 128 15.04 30.93 0.22
CA GLN A 128 14.74 29.68 0.89
C GLN A 128 15.91 28.70 0.75
N GLU A 129 16.40 28.18 1.85
CA GLU A 129 17.51 27.22 1.88
C GLU A 129 17.15 26.01 2.72
N LYS A 130 17.71 24.85 2.37
CA LYS A 130 17.55 23.58 3.09
C LYS A 130 16.06 23.18 3.27
N VAL A 131 15.26 23.45 2.26
CA VAL A 131 13.84 23.12 2.24
C VAL A 131 13.49 22.22 1.05
N MET A 132 12.46 21.43 1.22
CA MET A 132 11.80 20.64 0.16
C MET A 132 10.53 21.38 -0.26
N SER A 133 10.35 21.62 -1.55
CA SER A 133 9.05 22.04 -2.08
C SER A 133 8.11 20.85 -2.13
N GLY A 134 6.96 20.96 -1.50
CA GLY A 134 5.93 19.92 -1.47
C GLY A 134 4.54 20.51 -1.68
N MET A 135 3.53 19.67 -1.76
CA MET A 135 2.14 20.09 -1.88
C MET A 135 1.30 19.53 -0.75
N ILE A 136 0.63 20.40 0.00
CA ILE A 136 -0.32 20.03 1.06
C ILE A 136 -1.63 20.78 0.78
N ASN A 137 -2.75 20.05 0.73
CA ASN A 137 -4.08 20.62 0.45
C ASN A 137 -4.09 21.54 -0.79
N GLN A 138 -3.48 21.09 -1.88
CA GLN A 138 -3.36 21.79 -3.17
C GLN A 138 -2.58 23.13 -3.10
N LYS A 139 -1.83 23.35 -2.03
CA LYS A 139 -0.95 24.52 -1.88
C LYS A 139 0.50 24.06 -1.78
N VAL A 140 1.37 24.79 -2.48
CA VAL A 140 2.81 24.53 -2.35
C VAL A 140 3.29 25.02 -0.99
N VAL A 141 4.05 24.18 -0.32
CA VAL A 141 4.69 24.46 0.97
C VAL A 141 6.17 24.15 0.90
N PHE A 142 6.96 24.86 1.69
CA PHE A 142 8.37 24.56 1.89
C PHE A 142 8.55 23.88 3.26
N THR A 143 9.01 22.65 3.22
CA THR A 143 9.25 21.86 4.42
C THR A 143 10.77 21.79 4.68
N PRO A 144 11.27 22.09 5.88
CA PRO A 144 12.67 21.89 6.22
C PRO A 144 13.12 20.46 5.89
N LEU A 145 14.31 20.30 5.30
CA LEU A 145 14.83 18.98 4.95
C LEU A 145 14.95 18.05 6.16
N GLU A 146 15.29 18.59 7.33
CA GLU A 146 15.34 17.83 8.57
C GLU A 146 13.99 17.22 8.91
N ASP A 147 12.90 18.00 8.80
CA ASP A 147 11.53 17.52 8.99
C ASP A 147 11.12 16.48 7.93
N ALA A 148 11.50 16.71 6.68
CA ALA A 148 11.19 15.81 5.58
C ALA A 148 11.88 14.44 5.70
N ILE A 149 13.03 14.39 6.38
CA ILE A 149 13.78 13.14 6.59
C ILE A 149 13.32 12.39 7.85
N THR A 150 12.93 13.14 8.89
CA THR A 150 12.63 12.55 10.21
C THR A 150 11.17 12.25 10.44
N LYS A 151 10.28 13.00 9.79
CA LYS A 151 8.83 12.81 9.95
C LYS A 151 8.32 11.77 8.96
N THR A 152 7.70 10.72 9.49
CA THR A 152 6.95 9.74 8.69
C THR A 152 5.53 10.23 8.49
N THR A 153 4.98 9.98 7.30
CA THR A 153 3.54 10.22 7.04
C THR A 153 2.77 9.10 7.72
N GLU A 154 1.88 9.46 8.64
CA GLU A 154 0.96 8.50 9.24
C GLU A 154 -0.05 8.01 8.18
N LEU A 155 -0.37 6.73 8.24
CA LEU A 155 -1.44 6.17 7.43
C LEU A 155 -2.79 6.70 7.91
N ASP A 156 -3.68 6.98 6.98
CA ASP A 156 -5.04 7.36 7.28
C ASP A 156 -5.83 6.15 7.80
N ASP A 157 -6.11 6.16 9.11
CA ASP A 157 -6.89 5.09 9.76
C ASP A 157 -8.32 5.00 9.24
N GLU A 158 -8.89 6.10 8.72
CA GLU A 158 -10.20 6.09 8.08
C GLU A 158 -10.16 5.28 6.77
N MET A 159 -9.12 5.45 5.97
CA MET A 159 -8.91 4.67 4.75
C MET A 159 -8.84 3.16 5.05
N LEU A 160 -8.13 2.77 6.10
CA LEU A 160 -8.02 1.37 6.52
C LEU A 160 -9.36 0.82 7.04
N THR A 161 -10.11 1.65 7.76
CA THR A 161 -11.47 1.29 8.23
C THR A 161 -12.40 1.05 7.06
N ILE A 162 -12.39 1.93 6.06
CA ILE A 162 -13.19 1.78 4.83
C ILE A 162 -12.78 0.49 4.09
N ALA A 163 -11.47 0.25 3.94
CA ALA A 163 -10.99 -0.98 3.30
C ALA A 163 -11.52 -2.23 4.01
N LYS A 164 -11.51 -2.25 5.34
CA LYS A 164 -12.03 -3.37 6.15
C LYS A 164 -13.54 -3.55 5.99
N ILE A 165 -14.32 -2.46 5.96
CA ILE A 165 -15.78 -2.51 5.71
C ILE A 165 -16.07 -3.10 4.33
N LEU A 166 -15.34 -2.66 3.30
CA LEU A 166 -15.50 -3.17 1.94
C LEU A 166 -14.98 -4.61 1.79
N ALA A 167 -14.08 -5.03 2.66
CA ALA A 167 -13.57 -6.39 2.73
C ALA A 167 -14.53 -7.38 3.42
N THR A 168 -15.56 -6.98 4.13
CA THR A 168 -16.62 -7.83 4.71
C THR A 168 -17.81 -7.92 3.80
#